data_2ea98645b190ed8eef9dcacedf91d4ee
#
_entry.id   2ea98645b190ed8eef9dcacedf91d4ee
#
_cell.length_a   1.000
_cell.length_b   1.000
_cell.length_c   1.000
_cell.angle_alpha   90.00
_cell.angle_beta   90.00
_cell.angle_gamma   90.00
#
_symmetry.space_group_name_H-M   'P 1'
#
loop_
_entity.id
_entity.type
_entity.pdbx_description
1 polymer ?
#
loop_
_entity_poly.entity_id
_entity_poly.type
_entity_poly.pdbx_seq_one_letter_code
_entity_poly.pdbx_strand_id
1 'polypeptide(L)'
;SYPVIKENSNNVELLIPKASFRINPGDMKNHAKTDRAINANNIFSVNRLSLEDSLESGRSLTLGLDYRNSNSENNNEMNIKLASVIRDDVEGPIPEKTTLNKKRSYIFGSVDYNKNDFINFEYNFASDNNLADIKYHDLGIGFSLNNFVTDFNFIEESDLIGSAHIIENTSTINFDDKNFLSFKARRNKEINLTEYYDLIYEYKNDCLIAGLKFKKTFYQDRDLEPSEDLFFYLTLIPLTTIEQGIDENLYK
;
A
#
# COMPACT_ATOMS: atom_id res chain seq x y z
N SER A 1 -1.23 10.27 -24.46
CA SER A 1 -1.48 8.82 -24.53
C SER A 1 -2.23 8.47 -25.81
N TYR A 2 -1.95 7.32 -26.38
CA TYR A 2 -2.61 6.79 -27.56
C TYR A 2 -3.09 5.36 -27.27
N PRO A 3 -4.36 5.17 -26.91
CA PRO A 3 -4.87 3.85 -26.55
C PRO A 3 -5.02 2.95 -27.79
N VAL A 4 -4.57 1.69 -27.65
CA VAL A 4 -4.80 0.61 -28.61
C VAL A 4 -5.75 -0.39 -27.95
N ILE A 5 -6.88 -0.64 -28.59
CA ILE A 5 -7.96 -1.47 -28.05
C ILE A 5 -8.14 -2.69 -28.95
N LYS A 6 -8.29 -3.85 -28.31
CA LYS A 6 -8.72 -5.09 -28.95
C LYS A 6 -9.91 -5.65 -28.16
N GLU A 7 -11.04 -5.80 -28.84
CA GLU A 7 -12.29 -6.28 -28.25
C GLU A 7 -12.68 -7.61 -28.89
N ASN A 8 -13.03 -8.56 -28.03
CA ASN A 8 -13.72 -9.79 -28.38
C ASN A 8 -15.05 -9.82 -27.59
N SER A 9 -15.93 -10.78 -27.85
CA SER A 9 -17.28 -10.81 -27.26
C SER A 9 -17.32 -10.60 -25.74
N ASN A 10 -16.35 -11.11 -25.01
CA ASN A 10 -16.33 -11.09 -23.54
C ASN A 10 -15.01 -10.55 -22.96
N ASN A 11 -14.07 -10.15 -23.80
CA ASN A 11 -12.74 -9.71 -23.37
C ASN A 11 -12.34 -8.41 -24.03
N VAL A 12 -11.92 -7.43 -23.23
CA VAL A 12 -11.40 -6.14 -23.69
C VAL A 12 -9.95 -6.02 -23.24
N GLU A 13 -9.05 -5.88 -24.20
CA GLU A 13 -7.63 -5.61 -23.97
C GLU A 13 -7.32 -4.18 -24.38
N LEU A 14 -6.66 -3.44 -23.50
CA LEU A 14 -6.33 -2.04 -23.70
C LEU A 14 -4.84 -1.82 -23.39
N LEU A 15 -4.10 -1.33 -24.38
CA LEU A 15 -2.71 -0.92 -24.25
C LEU A 15 -2.60 0.59 -24.40
N ILE A 16 -2.05 1.28 -23.40
CA ILE A 16 -1.97 2.75 -23.36
C ILE A 16 -0.51 3.18 -23.16
N PRO A 17 0.23 3.44 -24.23
CA PRO A 17 1.51 4.13 -24.12
C PRO A 17 1.29 5.58 -23.65
N LYS A 18 2.11 6.02 -22.71
CA LYS A 18 2.05 7.34 -22.08
C LYS A 18 3.39 8.05 -22.20
N ALA A 19 3.35 9.34 -22.47
CA ALA A 19 4.50 10.22 -22.36
C ALA A 19 4.06 11.54 -21.75
N SER A 20 4.87 12.10 -20.88
CA SER A 20 4.66 13.41 -20.27
C SER A 20 5.98 14.16 -20.22
N PHE A 21 6.00 15.36 -20.75
CA PHE A 21 7.14 16.26 -20.68
C PHE A 21 6.87 17.36 -19.65
N ARG A 22 7.85 17.61 -18.78
CA ARG A 22 7.77 18.61 -17.72
C ARG A 22 8.94 19.57 -17.82
N ILE A 23 8.63 20.85 -17.68
CA ILE A 23 9.63 21.91 -17.56
C ILE A 23 9.23 22.81 -16.39
N ASN A 24 10.13 23.00 -15.45
CA ASN A 24 10.04 24.03 -14.45
C ASN A 24 11.43 24.67 -14.28
N PRO A 25 11.66 25.89 -14.83
CA PRO A 25 12.94 26.57 -14.74
C PRO A 25 13.15 27.25 -13.38
N GLY A 26 12.13 27.26 -12.52
CA GLY A 26 12.23 27.80 -11.17
C GLY A 26 13.00 26.89 -10.22
N ASP A 27 13.61 27.50 -9.21
CA ASP A 27 14.25 26.77 -8.13
C ASP A 27 13.21 26.09 -7.24
N MET A 28 13.55 24.90 -6.74
CA MET A 28 12.76 24.26 -5.69
C MET A 28 13.50 24.28 -4.36
N LYS A 29 12.74 24.28 -3.26
CA LYS A 29 13.31 24.09 -1.93
C LYS A 29 13.98 22.73 -1.81
N ASN A 30 15.00 22.66 -0.96
CA ASN A 30 15.73 21.40 -0.75
C ASN A 30 14.88 20.41 0.06
N HIS A 31 14.40 19.38 -0.61
CA HIS A 31 13.64 18.26 -0.07
C HIS A 31 14.39 16.91 -0.15
N ALA A 32 15.71 16.91 -0.44
CA ALA A 32 16.51 15.71 -0.64
C ALA A 32 16.32 14.65 0.46
N LYS A 33 16.19 15.09 1.71
CA LYS A 33 16.04 14.22 2.89
C LYS A 33 14.59 13.91 3.28
N THR A 34 13.60 14.45 2.55
CA THR A 34 12.19 14.16 2.85
C THR A 34 11.82 12.74 2.45
N ASP A 35 11.05 12.10 3.31
CA ASP A 35 10.53 10.76 3.08
C ASP A 35 9.33 10.82 2.12
N ARG A 36 9.63 10.89 0.83
CA ARG A 36 8.65 10.88 -0.27
C ARG A 36 8.99 9.78 -1.24
N ALA A 37 7.98 8.98 -1.60
CA ALA A 37 8.09 7.93 -2.59
C ALA A 37 7.18 8.21 -3.78
N ILE A 38 7.53 7.66 -4.93
CA ILE A 38 6.70 7.61 -6.12
C ILE A 38 6.48 6.17 -6.53
N ASN A 39 5.42 5.94 -7.27
CA ASN A 39 5.06 4.63 -7.82
C ASN A 39 4.45 4.77 -9.23
N ALA A 40 4.12 3.66 -9.87
CA ALA A 40 3.54 3.65 -11.20
C ALA A 40 2.18 4.38 -11.30
N ASN A 41 1.45 4.55 -10.17
CA ASN A 41 0.14 5.20 -10.14
C ASN A 41 0.23 6.73 -10.09
N ASN A 42 1.25 7.29 -9.40
CA ASN A 42 1.38 8.75 -9.21
C ASN A 42 2.45 9.43 -10.06
N ILE A 43 3.31 8.67 -10.75
CA ILE A 43 4.47 9.19 -11.51
C ILE A 43 4.09 10.19 -12.62
N PHE A 44 2.87 10.11 -13.16
CA PHE A 44 2.34 11.04 -14.17
C PHE A 44 1.58 12.23 -13.58
N SER A 45 1.38 12.27 -12.25
CA SER A 45 0.67 13.37 -11.58
C SER A 45 1.43 14.69 -11.71
N VAL A 46 0.71 15.80 -11.82
CA VAL A 46 1.32 17.15 -11.92
C VAL A 46 2.19 17.44 -10.70
N ASN A 47 1.71 17.14 -9.49
CA ASN A 47 2.48 17.21 -8.25
C ASN A 47 2.80 15.78 -7.76
N ARG A 48 3.65 15.05 -8.49
CA ARG A 48 4.00 13.67 -8.13
C ARG A 48 4.84 13.54 -6.86
N LEU A 49 5.49 14.61 -6.43
CA LEU A 49 6.25 14.64 -5.18
C LEU A 49 5.37 14.96 -3.97
N SER A 50 4.11 15.38 -4.19
CA SER A 50 3.15 15.79 -3.14
C SER A 50 3.74 16.81 -2.17
N LEU A 51 4.52 17.77 -2.68
CA LEU A 51 5.07 18.86 -1.91
C LEU A 51 4.07 20.02 -1.87
N GLU A 52 3.92 20.66 -0.72
CA GLU A 52 2.98 21.76 -0.52
C GLU A 52 3.59 23.12 -0.89
N ASP A 53 4.89 23.25 -0.73
CA ASP A 53 5.63 24.52 -0.79
C ASP A 53 6.60 24.63 -1.97
N SER A 54 6.69 23.60 -2.81
CA SER A 54 7.59 23.54 -3.95
C SER A 54 7.02 22.69 -5.09
N LEU A 55 7.36 23.07 -6.32
CA LEU A 55 7.17 22.23 -7.49
C LEU A 55 8.49 21.64 -7.94
N GLU A 56 8.48 20.45 -8.48
CA GLU A 56 9.65 19.76 -9.01
C GLU A 56 10.35 20.62 -10.06
N SER A 57 11.65 20.93 -9.85
CA SER A 57 12.49 21.75 -10.74
C SER A 57 13.04 20.96 -11.92
N GLY A 58 13.56 21.68 -12.91
CA GLY A 58 14.29 21.15 -14.04
C GLY A 58 13.40 20.63 -15.16
N ARG A 59 13.99 19.79 -16.02
CA ARG A 59 13.32 19.20 -17.19
C ARG A 59 13.29 17.68 -17.08
N SER A 60 12.14 17.09 -17.35
CA SER A 60 12.00 15.63 -17.33
C SER A 60 11.01 15.12 -18.38
N LEU A 61 11.31 13.93 -18.90
CA LEU A 61 10.43 13.14 -19.76
C LEU A 61 10.03 11.88 -18.98
N THR A 62 8.73 11.70 -18.73
CA THR A 62 8.17 10.48 -18.17
C THR A 62 7.64 9.62 -19.29
N LEU A 63 8.07 8.37 -19.35
CA LEU A 63 7.56 7.36 -20.27
C LEU A 63 6.86 6.27 -19.49
N GLY A 64 5.77 5.74 -20.01
CA GLY A 64 5.04 4.66 -19.36
C GLY A 64 4.16 3.88 -20.31
N LEU A 65 3.72 2.73 -19.81
CA LEU A 65 2.84 1.80 -20.51
C LEU A 65 1.84 1.24 -19.50
N ASP A 66 0.55 1.38 -19.79
CA ASP A 66 -0.51 0.70 -19.05
C ASP A 66 -1.12 -0.37 -19.96
N TYR A 67 -1.26 -1.57 -19.42
CA TYR A 67 -2.02 -2.67 -20.02
C TYR A 67 -3.18 -3.02 -19.11
N ARG A 68 -4.38 -3.14 -19.68
CA ARG A 68 -5.58 -3.60 -18.99
C ARG A 68 -6.21 -4.73 -19.76
N ASN A 69 -6.62 -5.75 -19.03
CA ASN A 69 -7.42 -6.84 -19.57
C ASN A 69 -8.64 -7.00 -18.66
N SER A 70 -9.82 -6.98 -19.23
CA SER A 70 -11.08 -7.14 -18.53
C SER A 70 -11.92 -8.20 -19.23
N ASN A 71 -12.33 -9.23 -18.49
CA ASN A 71 -13.22 -10.29 -18.98
C ASN A 71 -14.54 -10.24 -18.22
N SER A 72 -15.62 -9.88 -18.94
CA SER A 72 -16.95 -9.68 -18.36
C SER A 72 -17.67 -10.99 -18.01
N GLU A 73 -17.33 -12.11 -18.65
CA GLU A 73 -17.95 -13.41 -18.36
C GLU A 73 -17.48 -13.99 -17.01
N ASN A 74 -16.19 -13.84 -16.74
CA ASN A 74 -15.57 -14.40 -15.54
C ASN A 74 -15.29 -13.33 -14.47
N ASN A 75 -15.72 -12.09 -14.67
CA ASN A 75 -15.44 -10.94 -13.80
C ASN A 75 -13.96 -10.85 -13.39
N ASN A 76 -13.06 -11.07 -14.36
CA ASN A 76 -11.63 -11.00 -14.15
C ASN A 76 -11.09 -9.67 -14.68
N GLU A 77 -10.26 -9.02 -13.88
CA GLU A 77 -9.59 -7.80 -14.27
C GLU A 77 -8.09 -7.88 -13.97
N MET A 78 -7.26 -7.50 -14.94
CA MET A 78 -5.81 -7.41 -14.78
C MET A 78 -5.32 -6.05 -15.29
N ASN A 79 -4.57 -5.33 -14.46
CA ASN A 79 -3.94 -4.07 -14.80
C ASN A 79 -2.44 -4.18 -14.57
N ILE A 80 -1.65 -3.81 -15.57
CA ILE A 80 -0.18 -3.74 -15.46
C ILE A 80 0.24 -2.34 -15.85
N LYS A 81 1.07 -1.70 -15.04
CA LYS A 81 1.64 -0.39 -15.33
C LYS A 81 3.15 -0.44 -15.19
N LEU A 82 3.84 0.22 -16.08
CA LEU A 82 5.28 0.44 -16.05
C LEU A 82 5.57 1.90 -16.38
N ALA A 83 6.48 2.51 -15.64
CA ALA A 83 6.90 3.87 -15.96
C ALA A 83 8.31 4.18 -15.44
N SER A 84 8.99 5.11 -16.12
CA SER A 84 10.28 5.63 -15.71
C SER A 84 10.43 7.08 -16.15
N VAL A 85 11.35 7.81 -15.51
CA VAL A 85 11.63 9.22 -15.78
C VAL A 85 13.06 9.39 -16.25
N ILE A 86 13.22 10.18 -17.31
CA ILE A 86 14.52 10.59 -17.83
C ILE A 86 14.64 12.10 -17.63
N ARG A 87 15.74 12.56 -17.07
CA ARG A 87 16.07 13.97 -16.87
C ARG A 87 17.29 14.37 -17.68
N ASP A 88 17.32 15.61 -18.06
CA ASP A 88 18.50 16.19 -18.73
C ASP A 88 19.65 16.38 -17.72
N ASP A 89 19.35 16.71 -16.47
CA ASP A 89 20.35 16.91 -15.44
C ASP A 89 19.97 16.31 -14.07
N VAL A 90 20.95 16.22 -13.18
CA VAL A 90 20.79 15.78 -11.79
C VAL A 90 20.24 16.95 -10.97
N GLU A 91 19.19 16.70 -10.19
CA GLU A 91 18.53 17.70 -9.38
C GLU A 91 18.63 17.36 -7.89
N GLY A 92 19.65 17.89 -7.23
CA GLY A 92 19.94 17.63 -5.81
C GLY A 92 18.81 17.91 -4.83
N PRO A 93 17.97 18.95 -5.02
CA PRO A 93 16.84 19.27 -4.13
C PRO A 93 15.71 18.25 -4.10
N ILE A 94 15.62 17.36 -5.10
CA ILE A 94 14.55 16.36 -5.21
C ILE A 94 14.77 15.23 -4.19
N PRO A 95 13.69 14.72 -3.52
CA PRO A 95 13.79 13.62 -2.58
C PRO A 95 14.52 12.39 -3.14
N GLU A 96 15.56 11.94 -2.45
CA GLU A 96 16.46 10.87 -2.93
C GLU A 96 15.72 9.54 -3.09
N LYS A 97 14.76 9.22 -2.20
CA LYS A 97 13.95 8.00 -2.25
C LYS A 97 13.14 7.88 -3.54
N THR A 98 12.78 8.99 -4.17
CA THR A 98 12.06 8.97 -5.44
C THR A 98 12.92 8.57 -6.62
N THR A 99 14.25 8.62 -6.48
CA THR A 99 15.24 8.48 -7.54
C THR A 99 15.09 9.48 -8.71
N LEU A 100 14.13 10.41 -8.62
CA LEU A 100 13.94 11.47 -9.60
C LEU A 100 15.04 12.53 -9.58
N ASN A 101 15.85 12.56 -8.55
CA ASN A 101 17.06 13.40 -8.47
C ASN A 101 18.16 12.97 -9.46
N LYS A 102 18.08 11.78 -10.05
CA LYS A 102 19.04 11.20 -10.99
C LYS A 102 18.66 11.47 -12.44
N LYS A 103 19.60 11.33 -13.38
CA LYS A 103 19.30 11.41 -14.83
C LYS A 103 18.33 10.34 -15.32
N ARG A 104 18.29 9.19 -14.66
CA ARG A 104 17.30 8.13 -14.89
C ARG A 104 16.78 7.67 -13.54
N SER A 105 15.48 7.71 -13.37
CA SER A 105 14.82 7.14 -12.20
C SER A 105 14.86 5.61 -12.25
N TYR A 106 14.50 4.97 -11.16
CA TYR A 106 14.12 3.56 -11.20
C TYR A 106 12.94 3.34 -12.14
N ILE A 107 12.75 2.10 -12.55
CA ILE A 107 11.57 1.64 -13.27
C ILE A 107 10.53 1.25 -12.22
N PHE A 108 9.41 1.95 -12.23
CA PHE A 108 8.29 1.67 -11.33
C PHE A 108 7.25 0.85 -12.06
N GLY A 109 6.74 -0.18 -11.39
CA GLY A 109 5.69 -1.01 -11.94
C GLY A 109 4.61 -1.33 -10.93
N SER A 110 3.42 -1.65 -11.44
CA SER A 110 2.35 -2.27 -10.68
C SER A 110 1.67 -3.38 -11.49
N VAL A 111 1.22 -4.40 -10.79
CA VAL A 111 0.38 -5.47 -11.31
C VAL A 111 -0.78 -5.65 -10.36
N ASP A 112 -1.99 -5.38 -10.84
CA ASP A 112 -3.22 -5.58 -10.10
C ASP A 112 -4.02 -6.68 -10.81
N TYR A 113 -4.45 -7.68 -10.07
CA TYR A 113 -5.28 -8.77 -10.59
C TYR A 113 -6.42 -9.07 -9.63
N ASN A 114 -7.64 -9.04 -10.14
CA ASN A 114 -8.84 -9.37 -9.40
C ASN A 114 -9.59 -10.50 -10.13
N LYS A 115 -10.01 -11.50 -9.38
CA LYS A 115 -10.77 -12.63 -9.89
C LYS A 115 -12.03 -12.87 -9.05
N ASN A 116 -13.20 -12.52 -9.60
CA ASN A 116 -14.51 -12.84 -9.03
C ASN A 116 -14.67 -12.47 -7.54
N ASP A 117 -14.07 -11.41 -7.07
CA ASP A 117 -14.00 -11.04 -5.64
C ASP A 117 -13.41 -12.14 -4.72
N PHE A 118 -12.95 -13.26 -5.31
CA PHE A 118 -12.37 -14.38 -4.59
C PHE A 118 -10.88 -14.20 -4.33
N ILE A 119 -10.13 -13.68 -5.31
CA ILE A 119 -8.69 -13.38 -5.20
C ILE A 119 -8.48 -11.94 -5.63
N ASN A 120 -7.79 -11.19 -4.78
CA ASN A 120 -7.21 -9.90 -5.08
C ASN A 120 -5.69 -10.03 -4.94
N PHE A 121 -4.97 -9.61 -5.96
CA PHE A 121 -3.51 -9.58 -5.99
C PHE A 121 -3.07 -8.20 -6.43
N GLU A 122 -2.24 -7.56 -5.62
CA GLU A 122 -1.61 -6.28 -5.91
C GLU A 122 -0.10 -6.39 -5.70
N TYR A 123 0.67 -5.97 -6.68
CA TYR A 123 2.12 -5.95 -6.58
C TYR A 123 2.66 -4.64 -7.14
N ASN A 124 3.29 -3.84 -6.28
CA ASN A 124 4.00 -2.63 -6.65
C ASN A 124 5.50 -2.87 -6.50
N PHE A 125 6.29 -2.39 -7.44
CA PHE A 125 7.74 -2.54 -7.38
C PHE A 125 8.49 -1.34 -7.94
N ALA A 126 9.75 -1.18 -7.49
CA ALA A 126 10.73 -0.31 -8.10
C ALA A 126 12.02 -1.09 -8.35
N SER A 127 12.45 -1.13 -9.60
CA SER A 127 13.66 -1.82 -10.04
C SER A 127 14.72 -0.84 -10.52
N ASP A 128 15.98 -1.22 -10.43
CA ASP A 128 17.03 -0.49 -11.07
C ASP A 128 16.87 -0.43 -12.61
N ASN A 129 17.63 0.41 -13.26
CA ASN A 129 17.50 0.62 -14.72
C ASN A 129 17.92 -0.60 -15.56
N ASN A 130 18.55 -1.59 -14.97
CA ASN A 130 18.98 -2.81 -15.65
C ASN A 130 17.99 -3.95 -15.47
N LEU A 131 16.92 -3.75 -14.67
CA LEU A 131 15.95 -4.77 -14.27
C LEU A 131 16.61 -6.00 -13.57
N ALA A 132 17.82 -5.80 -13.05
CA ALA A 132 18.58 -6.87 -12.40
C ALA A 132 18.27 -6.97 -10.91
N ASP A 133 17.83 -5.87 -10.31
CA ASP A 133 17.65 -5.78 -8.88
C ASP A 133 16.40 -4.93 -8.53
N ILE A 134 15.46 -5.56 -7.86
CA ILE A 134 14.26 -4.88 -7.38
C ILE A 134 14.54 -4.33 -5.99
N LYS A 135 14.39 -3.02 -5.83
CA LYS A 135 14.71 -2.26 -4.62
C LYS A 135 13.51 -2.00 -3.72
N TYR A 136 12.32 -2.19 -4.25
CA TYR A 136 11.06 -2.06 -3.54
C TYR A 136 10.11 -3.15 -3.98
N HIS A 137 9.56 -3.84 -3.02
CA HIS A 137 8.47 -4.79 -3.16
C HIS A 137 7.34 -4.41 -2.22
N ASP A 138 6.13 -4.33 -2.76
CA ASP A 138 4.90 -4.17 -2.00
C ASP A 138 3.88 -5.13 -2.60
N LEU A 139 3.64 -6.23 -1.91
CA LEU A 139 2.81 -7.33 -2.35
C LEU A 139 1.61 -7.47 -1.42
N GLY A 140 0.41 -7.31 -1.96
CA GLY A 140 -0.86 -7.60 -1.33
C GLY A 140 -1.52 -8.83 -1.96
N ILE A 141 -1.99 -9.78 -1.14
CA ILE A 141 -2.77 -10.92 -1.60
C ILE A 141 -3.97 -11.07 -0.68
N GLY A 142 -5.17 -10.90 -1.24
CA GLY A 142 -6.44 -11.11 -0.55
C GLY A 142 -7.16 -12.36 -1.06
N PHE A 143 -7.75 -13.11 -0.14
CA PHE A 143 -8.64 -14.22 -0.42
C PHE A 143 -9.96 -14.01 0.31
N SER A 144 -11.06 -14.15 -0.42
CA SER A 144 -12.41 -14.07 0.13
C SER A 144 -13.19 -15.34 -0.22
N LEU A 145 -13.50 -16.15 0.77
CA LEU A 145 -14.21 -17.41 0.60
C LEU A 145 -15.39 -17.48 1.57
N ASN A 146 -16.61 -17.29 1.05
CA ASN A 146 -17.84 -17.28 1.83
C ASN A 146 -17.75 -16.37 3.07
N ASN A 147 -17.56 -17.01 4.24
CA ASN A 147 -17.49 -16.36 5.54
C ASN A 147 -16.06 -16.10 6.04
N PHE A 148 -15.03 -16.40 5.25
CA PHE A 148 -13.63 -16.18 5.60
C PHE A 148 -12.96 -15.24 4.61
N VAL A 149 -12.35 -14.17 5.13
CA VAL A 149 -11.55 -13.21 4.36
C VAL A 149 -10.17 -13.12 4.99
N THR A 150 -9.13 -13.18 4.17
CA THR A 150 -7.75 -13.00 4.66
C THR A 150 -6.94 -12.18 3.67
N ASP A 151 -6.18 -11.22 4.20
CA ASP A 151 -5.27 -10.35 3.47
C ASP A 151 -3.86 -10.53 4.01
N PHE A 152 -2.91 -10.72 3.10
CA PHE A 152 -1.48 -10.73 3.38
C PHE A 152 -0.83 -9.54 2.68
N ASN A 153 -0.04 -8.77 3.42
CA ASN A 153 0.77 -7.70 2.90
C ASN A 153 2.24 -7.97 3.21
N PHE A 154 3.09 -7.77 2.22
CA PHE A 154 4.53 -7.90 2.33
C PHE A 154 5.18 -6.66 1.73
N ILE A 155 6.00 -5.97 2.51
CA ILE A 155 6.77 -4.79 2.08
C ILE A 155 8.24 -5.08 2.33
N GLU A 156 9.05 -4.89 1.29
CA GLU A 156 10.50 -4.93 1.38
C GLU A 156 11.08 -3.72 0.66
N GLU A 157 11.92 -2.99 1.37
CA GLU A 157 12.65 -1.83 0.88
C GLU A 157 14.15 -2.09 1.00
N SER A 158 14.91 -1.64 0.02
CA SER A 158 16.36 -1.71 0.04
C SER A 158 17.02 -0.49 -0.61
N ASP A 159 18.29 -0.26 -0.30
CA ASP A 159 19.12 0.81 -0.86
C ASP A 159 18.55 2.21 -0.55
N LEU A 160 18.39 3.05 -1.56
CA LEU A 160 17.91 4.43 -1.40
C LEU A 160 16.46 4.54 -0.97
N ILE A 161 15.63 3.52 -1.24
CA ILE A 161 14.20 3.54 -0.93
C ILE A 161 13.95 3.37 0.57
N GLY A 162 14.73 2.50 1.23
CA GLY A 162 14.59 2.27 2.65
C GLY A 162 15.20 0.95 3.10
N SER A 163 14.81 0.50 4.29
CA SER A 163 15.23 -0.77 4.89
C SER A 163 14.06 -1.53 5.54
N ALA A 164 12.82 -1.21 5.19
CA ALA A 164 11.67 -1.91 5.75
C ALA A 164 11.59 -3.34 5.22
N HIS A 165 11.26 -4.28 6.11
CA HIS A 165 10.98 -5.67 5.76
C HIS A 165 9.84 -6.18 6.64
N ILE A 166 8.60 -5.99 6.17
CA ILE A 166 7.38 -6.15 6.97
C ILE A 166 6.47 -7.19 6.33
N ILE A 167 5.92 -8.08 7.17
CA ILE A 167 4.82 -8.96 6.82
C ILE A 167 3.65 -8.63 7.73
N GLU A 168 2.48 -8.45 7.14
CA GLU A 168 1.22 -8.24 7.84
C GLU A 168 0.17 -9.23 7.34
N ASN A 169 -0.64 -9.76 8.25
CA ASN A 169 -1.81 -10.56 7.94
C ASN A 169 -3.01 -10.01 8.69
N THR A 170 -4.15 -9.93 7.99
CA THR A 170 -5.46 -9.70 8.58
C THR A 170 -6.39 -10.80 8.12
N SER A 171 -6.99 -11.55 9.05
CA SER A 171 -7.93 -12.63 8.74
C SER A 171 -9.22 -12.41 9.51
N THR A 172 -10.36 -12.53 8.84
CA THR A 172 -11.67 -12.35 9.45
C THR A 172 -12.57 -13.53 9.11
N ILE A 173 -13.26 -14.06 10.12
CA ILE A 173 -14.27 -15.11 10.01
C ILE A 173 -15.60 -14.52 10.45
N ASN A 174 -16.61 -14.57 9.59
CA ASN A 174 -17.98 -14.22 9.89
C ASN A 174 -18.71 -15.51 10.29
N PHE A 175 -19.07 -15.66 11.56
CA PHE A 175 -19.84 -16.82 12.03
C PHE A 175 -21.30 -16.75 11.54
N ASP A 176 -21.83 -15.53 11.49
CA ASP A 176 -23.14 -15.16 10.97
C ASP A 176 -23.14 -13.67 10.59
N ASP A 177 -24.32 -13.11 10.23
CA ASP A 177 -24.47 -11.70 9.83
C ASP A 177 -24.19 -10.70 10.96
N LYS A 178 -24.02 -11.18 12.19
CA LYS A 178 -23.87 -10.34 13.39
C LYS A 178 -22.56 -10.58 14.14
N ASN A 179 -21.94 -11.73 13.97
CA ASN A 179 -20.80 -12.15 14.77
C ASN A 179 -19.56 -12.39 13.91
N PHE A 180 -18.48 -11.69 14.18
CA PHE A 180 -17.21 -11.91 13.51
C PHE A 180 -16.02 -11.94 14.45
N LEU A 181 -15.02 -12.68 14.05
CA LEU A 181 -13.72 -12.78 14.68
C LEU A 181 -12.65 -12.30 13.68
N SER A 182 -11.84 -11.33 14.07
CA SER A 182 -10.73 -10.84 13.27
C SER A 182 -9.43 -11.06 14.01
N PHE A 183 -8.43 -11.53 13.29
CA PHE A 183 -7.06 -11.66 13.76
C PHE A 183 -6.14 -10.80 12.90
N LYS A 184 -5.25 -10.02 13.53
CA LYS A 184 -4.21 -9.26 12.86
C LYS A 184 -2.87 -9.58 13.46
N ALA A 185 -1.86 -9.69 12.61
CA ALA A 185 -0.47 -9.88 13.04
C ALA A 185 0.45 -9.08 12.14
N ARG A 186 1.47 -8.45 12.73
CA ARG A 186 2.51 -7.72 12.00
C ARG A 186 3.88 -8.12 12.52
N ARG A 187 4.77 -8.44 11.59
CA ARG A 187 6.15 -8.81 11.88
C ARG A 187 7.11 -7.97 11.05
N ASN A 188 8.08 -7.39 11.73
CA ASN A 188 9.22 -6.74 11.13
C ASN A 188 10.36 -7.76 11.05
N LYS A 189 10.75 -8.15 9.84
CA LYS A 189 11.81 -9.15 9.61
C LYS A 189 13.21 -8.54 9.66
N GLU A 190 13.34 -7.24 9.42
CA GLU A 190 14.62 -6.53 9.51
C GLU A 190 15.23 -6.70 10.90
N ILE A 191 14.43 -6.50 11.94
CA ILE A 191 14.83 -6.64 13.34
C ILE A 191 14.37 -7.96 13.97
N ASN A 192 13.83 -8.89 13.15
CA ASN A 192 13.31 -10.19 13.58
C ASN A 192 12.29 -10.11 14.73
N LEU A 193 11.44 -9.10 14.73
CA LEU A 193 10.48 -8.81 15.77
C LEU A 193 9.04 -8.96 15.27
N THR A 194 8.20 -9.68 16.02
CA THR A 194 6.75 -9.54 15.88
C THR A 194 6.32 -8.27 16.60
N GLU A 195 5.73 -7.32 15.89
CA GLU A 195 5.36 -6.03 16.46
C GLU A 195 4.11 -6.16 17.30
N TYR A 196 3.08 -6.82 16.76
CA TYR A 196 1.83 -7.05 17.49
C TYR A 196 1.03 -8.25 17.00
N TYR A 197 0.11 -8.72 17.87
CA TYR A 197 -1.07 -9.51 17.55
C TYR A 197 -2.29 -8.79 18.09
N ASP A 198 -3.35 -8.72 17.26
CA ASP A 198 -4.68 -8.27 17.66
C ASP A 198 -5.68 -9.39 17.40
N LEU A 199 -6.52 -9.70 18.39
CA LEU A 199 -7.66 -10.59 18.24
C LEU A 199 -8.91 -9.81 18.62
N ILE A 200 -9.87 -9.71 17.72
CA ILE A 200 -11.06 -8.90 17.89
C ILE A 200 -12.28 -9.79 17.64
N TYR A 201 -13.13 -9.94 18.65
CA TYR A 201 -14.48 -10.46 18.47
C TYR A 201 -15.48 -9.31 18.50
N GLU A 202 -16.37 -9.26 17.53
CA GLU A 202 -17.37 -8.20 17.42
C GLU A 202 -18.76 -8.79 17.16
N TYR A 203 -19.74 -8.27 17.91
CA TYR A 203 -21.15 -8.46 17.67
C TYR A 203 -21.76 -7.16 17.14
N LYS A 204 -22.48 -7.22 16.03
CA LYS A 204 -23.10 -6.07 15.39
C LYS A 204 -24.57 -6.35 15.06
N ASN A 205 -25.44 -5.38 15.38
CA ASN A 205 -26.81 -5.32 14.88
C ASN A 205 -27.14 -3.87 14.45
N ASP A 206 -28.39 -3.61 14.08
CA ASP A 206 -28.82 -2.32 13.54
C ASP A 206 -28.62 -1.13 14.50
N CYS A 207 -28.57 -1.39 15.80
CA CYS A 207 -28.51 -0.36 16.85
C CYS A 207 -27.21 -0.38 17.66
N LEU A 208 -26.45 -1.48 17.61
CA LEU A 208 -25.36 -1.73 18.55
C LEU A 208 -24.20 -2.43 17.84
N ILE A 209 -22.99 -1.98 18.14
CA ILE A 209 -21.75 -2.74 17.94
C ILE A 209 -21.13 -2.95 19.31
N ALA A 210 -20.88 -4.19 19.70
CA ALA A 210 -20.17 -4.54 20.92
C ALA A 210 -18.96 -5.42 20.56
N GLY A 211 -17.79 -5.09 21.08
CA GLY A 211 -16.57 -5.82 20.75
C GLY A 211 -15.66 -6.04 21.93
N LEU A 212 -14.91 -7.12 21.84
CA LEU A 212 -13.81 -7.47 22.72
C LEU A 212 -12.55 -7.54 21.90
N LYS A 213 -11.55 -6.73 22.24
CA LYS A 213 -10.25 -6.69 21.57
C LYS A 213 -9.15 -7.06 22.54
N PHE A 214 -8.45 -8.14 22.23
CA PHE A 214 -7.17 -8.47 22.86
C PHE A 214 -6.04 -7.99 21.96
N LYS A 215 -5.13 -7.21 22.50
CA LYS A 215 -3.94 -6.70 21.81
C LYS A 215 -2.68 -7.07 22.58
N LYS A 216 -1.71 -7.65 21.89
CA LYS A 216 -0.38 -7.92 22.44
C LYS A 216 0.67 -7.26 21.57
N THR A 217 1.47 -6.38 22.17
CA THR A 217 2.62 -5.73 21.52
C THR A 217 3.91 -6.28 22.06
N PHE A 218 4.93 -6.40 21.22
CA PHE A 218 6.22 -6.98 21.57
C PHE A 218 7.39 -6.01 21.38
N TYR A 219 7.15 -4.90 20.70
CA TYR A 219 8.24 -3.95 20.46
C TYR A 219 8.55 -3.15 21.73
N GLN A 220 9.83 -2.82 21.86
CA GLN A 220 10.35 -1.99 22.93
C GLN A 220 11.21 -0.90 22.28
N ASP A 221 10.86 0.36 22.50
CA ASP A 221 11.65 1.52 22.09
C ASP A 221 11.66 2.55 23.22
N ARG A 222 12.84 2.74 23.83
CA ARG A 222 13.11 3.68 24.91
C ARG A 222 12.05 3.69 26.03
N ASP A 223 10.94 4.40 25.79
CA ASP A 223 9.85 4.59 26.77
C ASP A 223 8.64 3.67 26.53
N LEU A 224 8.67 2.82 25.47
CA LEU A 224 7.61 1.87 25.16
C LEU A 224 8.01 0.46 25.60
N GLU A 225 7.19 -0.14 26.43
CA GLU A 225 7.35 -1.53 26.88
C GLU A 225 6.34 -2.45 26.18
N PRO A 226 6.67 -3.75 26.03
CA PRO A 226 5.68 -4.73 25.57
C PRO A 226 4.44 -4.70 26.47
N SER A 227 3.26 -4.73 25.87
CA SER A 227 1.99 -4.69 26.60
C SER A 227 1.04 -5.78 26.16
N GLU A 228 0.18 -6.18 27.08
CA GLU A 228 -0.98 -7.01 26.83
C GLU A 228 -2.22 -6.25 27.30
N ASP A 229 -3.13 -5.95 26.38
CA ASP A 229 -4.28 -5.12 26.66
C ASP A 229 -5.57 -5.85 26.25
N LEU A 230 -6.57 -5.77 27.10
CA LEU A 230 -7.92 -6.22 26.80
C LEU A 230 -8.86 -5.01 26.82
N PHE A 231 -9.52 -4.77 25.69
CA PHE A 231 -10.48 -3.69 25.53
C PHE A 231 -11.89 -4.25 25.32
N PHE A 232 -12.84 -3.66 25.99
CA PHE A 232 -14.25 -3.79 25.65
C PHE A 232 -14.73 -2.46 25.08
N TYR A 233 -15.44 -2.51 23.96
CA TYR A 233 -16.07 -1.32 23.37
C TYR A 233 -17.53 -1.57 23.03
N LEU A 234 -18.29 -0.48 23.14
CA LEU A 234 -19.72 -0.45 22.85
C LEU A 234 -20.03 0.80 22.04
N THR A 235 -20.58 0.63 20.86
CA THR A 235 -21.03 1.71 20.00
C THR A 235 -22.54 1.62 19.81
N LEU A 236 -23.25 2.65 20.20
CA LEU A 236 -24.69 2.80 19.94
C LEU A 236 -24.89 3.60 18.65
N ILE A 237 -25.48 2.98 17.65
CA ILE A 237 -25.76 3.60 16.35
C ILE A 237 -27.16 4.24 16.41
N PRO A 238 -27.29 5.56 16.14
CA PRO A 238 -26.33 6.54 15.65
C PRO A 238 -25.67 7.42 16.73
N LEU A 239 -25.73 7.10 18.02
CA LEU A 239 -25.55 8.06 19.11
C LEU A 239 -24.07 8.25 19.57
N THR A 240 -23.36 7.19 19.93
CA THR A 240 -22.02 7.32 20.50
C THR A 240 -21.19 6.03 20.52
N THR A 241 -19.87 6.17 20.66
CA THR A 241 -18.94 5.07 20.94
C THR A 241 -18.33 5.25 22.32
N ILE A 242 -18.28 4.18 23.12
CA ILE A 242 -17.57 4.10 24.41
C ILE A 242 -16.50 3.02 24.28
N GLU A 243 -15.25 3.37 24.58
CA GLU A 243 -14.13 2.45 24.62
C GLU A 243 -13.50 2.47 26.02
N GLN A 244 -13.28 1.30 26.61
CA GLN A 244 -12.65 1.16 27.91
C GLN A 244 -11.59 0.05 27.86
N GLY A 245 -10.36 0.40 28.26
CA GLY A 245 -9.30 -0.56 28.56
C GLY A 245 -9.51 -1.19 29.94
N ILE A 246 -9.24 -2.48 30.05
CA ILE A 246 -9.25 -3.22 31.32
C ILE A 246 -7.78 -3.46 31.71
N ASP A 247 -7.31 -2.76 32.74
CA ASP A 247 -5.96 -2.92 33.26
C ASP A 247 -5.83 -4.24 34.06
N GLU A 248 -4.75 -5.00 33.83
CA GLU A 248 -4.42 -6.24 34.57
C GLU A 248 -4.22 -6.03 36.10
N ASN A 249 -4.06 -4.79 36.53
CA ASN A 249 -3.82 -4.47 37.95
C ASN A 249 -5.05 -4.64 38.85
N LEU A 250 -6.21 -5.00 38.30
CA LEU A 250 -7.43 -5.24 39.10
C LEU A 250 -7.48 -6.63 39.80
N TYR A 251 -6.50 -7.51 39.53
CA TYR A 251 -6.47 -8.88 40.04
C TYR A 251 -5.23 -9.21 40.91
N LYS A 252 -4.60 -8.20 41.52
CA LYS A 252 -3.56 -8.41 42.53
C LYS A 252 -4.08 -8.16 43.94
#